data_cb86c41eec6cd49433853478ebdef27c
#
_entry.id   cb86c41eec6cd49433853478ebdef27c
#
_cell.length_a   1.000
_cell.length_b   1.000
_cell.length_c   1.000
_cell.angle_alpha   90.00
_cell.angle_beta   90.00
_cell.angle_gamma   90.00
#
_symmetry.space_group_name_H-M   'P 1'
#
loop_
_entity.id
_entity.type
_entity.pdbx_description
1 polymer ?
#
loop_
_entity_poly.entity_id
_entity_poly.type
_entity_poly.pdbx_seq_one_letter_code
_entity_poly.pdbx_strand_id
1 'polypeptide(L)'
;ANVEKIQKAKQILIESMTEPPSLVELAHRINLPLQHLKDGFKHIYGETAFAYLLNYKMEYARKLLTTKKYNISEVSFEVGYSTPSHFIAAFKKKFGATPKRYMSSL
;
A
#
# COMPACT_ATOMS: atom_id res chain seq x y z
N ALA A 1 2.44 -1.55 -25.43
CA ALA A 1 3.12 -2.52 -24.61
C ALA A 1 2.49 -2.62 -23.22
N ASN A 2 2.70 -3.76 -22.55
CA ASN A 2 2.07 -4.00 -21.25
C ASN A 2 2.65 -3.17 -20.12
N VAL A 3 3.86 -2.63 -20.28
CA VAL A 3 4.50 -1.80 -19.24
C VAL A 3 3.63 -0.61 -18.86
N GLU A 4 3.06 0.07 -19.84
CA GLU A 4 2.19 1.23 -19.58
C GLU A 4 0.93 0.83 -18.82
N LYS A 5 0.36 -0.33 -19.16
CA LYS A 5 -0.83 -0.84 -18.47
C LYS A 5 -0.51 -1.22 -17.03
N ILE A 6 0.65 -1.82 -16.79
CA ILE A 6 1.08 -2.19 -15.42
C ILE A 6 1.36 -0.94 -14.60
N GLN A 7 1.98 0.09 -15.18
CA GLN A 7 2.17 1.37 -14.50
C GLN A 7 0.84 2.02 -14.14
N LYS A 8 -0.16 1.92 -15.01
CA LYS A 8 -1.51 2.40 -14.74
C LYS A 8 -2.14 1.63 -13.57
N ALA A 9 -1.95 0.31 -13.53
CA ALA A 9 -2.44 -0.51 -12.42
C ALA A 9 -1.83 -0.04 -11.09
N LYS A 10 -0.54 0.21 -11.05
CA LYS A 10 0.12 0.75 -9.86
C LYS A 10 -0.52 2.08 -9.45
N GLN A 11 -0.72 2.97 -10.38
CA GLN A 11 -1.30 4.28 -10.10
C GLN A 11 -2.72 4.17 -9.55
N ILE A 12 -3.54 3.28 -10.11
CA ILE A 12 -4.89 3.04 -9.60
C ILE A 12 -4.85 2.54 -8.16
N LEU A 13 -3.94 1.61 -7.84
CA LEU A 13 -3.80 1.08 -6.49
C LEU A 13 -3.41 2.18 -5.50
N ILE A 14 -2.45 3.03 -5.86
CA ILE A 14 -2.01 4.12 -4.99
C ILE A 14 -3.14 5.13 -4.76
N GLU A 15 -3.84 5.53 -5.81
CA GLU A 15 -4.92 6.51 -5.71
C GLU A 15 -6.14 5.98 -4.95
N SER A 16 -6.32 4.67 -4.93
CA SER A 16 -7.43 4.01 -4.22
C SER A 16 -6.95 3.17 -3.05
N MET A 17 -5.86 3.58 -2.39
CA MET A 17 -5.24 2.75 -1.34
C MET A 17 -6.16 2.44 -0.16
N THR A 18 -7.14 3.28 0.13
CA THR A 18 -8.09 3.04 1.23
C THR A 18 -9.14 1.99 0.88
N GLU A 19 -9.54 1.92 -0.40
CA GLU A 19 -10.50 0.94 -0.92
C GLU A 19 -10.04 0.44 -2.29
N PRO A 20 -8.97 -0.37 -2.35
CA PRO A 20 -8.44 -0.80 -3.64
C PRO A 20 -9.38 -1.78 -4.33
N PRO A 21 -9.40 -1.78 -5.67
CA PRO A 21 -10.15 -2.77 -6.41
C PRO A 21 -9.54 -4.16 -6.22
N SER A 22 -10.35 -5.21 -6.47
CA SER A 22 -9.80 -6.56 -6.54
C SER A 22 -8.84 -6.67 -7.72
N LEU A 23 -8.00 -7.71 -7.73
CA LEU A 23 -7.10 -7.95 -8.87
C LEU A 23 -7.87 -8.18 -10.16
N VAL A 24 -9.02 -8.89 -10.09
CA VAL A 24 -9.86 -9.13 -11.25
C VAL A 24 -10.38 -7.80 -11.82
N GLU A 25 -10.89 -6.93 -10.95
CA GLU A 25 -11.38 -5.62 -11.36
C GLU A 25 -10.25 -4.75 -11.92
N LEU A 26 -9.09 -4.78 -11.28
CA LEU A 26 -7.93 -4.03 -11.73
C LEU A 26 -7.48 -4.47 -13.12
N ALA A 27 -7.41 -5.79 -13.36
CA ALA A 27 -7.09 -6.34 -14.67
C ALA A 27 -8.10 -5.87 -15.74
N HIS A 28 -9.38 -5.84 -15.36
CA HIS A 28 -10.44 -5.37 -16.25
C HIS A 28 -10.24 -3.90 -16.63
N ARG A 29 -9.94 -3.04 -15.65
CA ARG A 29 -9.74 -1.60 -15.87
C ARG A 29 -8.57 -1.30 -16.79
N ILE A 30 -7.51 -2.11 -16.75
CA ILE A 30 -6.33 -1.91 -17.60
C ILE A 30 -6.37 -2.76 -18.87
N ASN A 31 -7.45 -3.50 -19.06
CA ASN A 31 -7.65 -4.34 -20.24
C ASN A 31 -6.52 -5.36 -20.45
N LEU A 32 -6.19 -6.11 -19.40
CA LEU A 32 -5.24 -7.22 -19.43
C LEU A 32 -5.88 -8.46 -18.81
N PRO A 33 -5.54 -9.66 -19.30
CA PRO A 33 -5.88 -10.87 -18.56
C PRO A 33 -5.27 -10.86 -17.16
N LEU A 34 -5.97 -11.44 -16.19
CA LEU A 34 -5.53 -11.43 -14.79
C LEU A 34 -4.11 -11.95 -14.62
N GLN A 35 -3.78 -13.06 -15.29
CA GLN A 35 -2.44 -13.64 -15.17
C GLN A 35 -1.35 -12.70 -15.72
N HIS A 36 -1.64 -11.98 -16.80
CA HIS A 36 -0.71 -11.00 -17.34
C HIS A 36 -0.50 -9.83 -16.38
N LEU A 37 -1.54 -9.41 -15.67
CA LEU A 37 -1.41 -8.39 -14.63
C LEU A 37 -0.49 -8.88 -13.51
N LYS A 38 -0.74 -10.08 -12.99
CA LYS A 38 0.06 -10.65 -11.89
C LYS A 38 1.53 -10.78 -12.29
N ASP A 39 1.79 -11.42 -13.43
CA ASP A 39 3.16 -11.67 -13.88
C ASP A 39 3.90 -10.38 -14.23
N GLY A 40 3.22 -9.48 -14.92
CA GLY A 40 3.80 -8.20 -15.33
C GLY A 40 4.11 -7.32 -14.14
N PHE A 41 3.23 -7.26 -13.16
CA PHE A 41 3.45 -6.46 -11.95
C PHE A 41 4.67 -6.96 -11.18
N LYS A 42 4.74 -8.27 -10.96
CA LYS A 42 5.88 -8.88 -10.27
C LYS A 42 7.19 -8.71 -11.05
N HIS A 43 7.12 -8.81 -12.38
CA HIS A 43 8.31 -8.65 -13.22
C HIS A 43 8.84 -7.21 -13.16
N ILE A 44 7.96 -6.21 -13.23
CA ILE A 44 8.38 -4.80 -13.26
C ILE A 44 8.75 -4.28 -11.88
N TYR A 45 7.97 -4.62 -10.84
CA TYR A 45 8.14 -4.05 -9.50
C TYR A 45 8.76 -5.02 -8.49
N GLY A 46 9.00 -6.27 -8.86
CA GLY A 46 9.66 -7.26 -8.01
C GLY A 46 8.78 -7.90 -6.93
N GLU A 47 7.52 -7.53 -6.84
CA GLU A 47 6.59 -8.06 -5.84
C GLU A 47 5.15 -8.06 -6.38
N THR A 48 4.24 -8.76 -5.69
CA THR A 48 2.84 -8.78 -6.08
C THR A 48 2.22 -7.40 -5.94
N ALA A 49 1.10 -7.16 -6.64
CA ALA A 49 0.41 -5.88 -6.60
C ALA A 49 0.01 -5.48 -5.17
N PHE A 50 -0.55 -6.40 -4.38
CA PHE A 50 -0.97 -6.07 -3.02
C PHE A 50 0.20 -5.99 -2.03
N ALA A 51 1.27 -6.73 -2.24
CA ALA A 51 2.49 -6.55 -1.43
C ALA A 51 3.09 -5.17 -1.69
N TYR A 52 3.12 -4.75 -2.94
CA TYR A 52 3.55 -3.40 -3.31
C TYR A 52 2.70 -2.34 -2.61
N LEU A 53 1.38 -2.49 -2.67
CA LEU A 53 0.46 -1.54 -2.05
C LEU A 53 0.65 -1.48 -0.53
N LEU A 54 0.81 -2.64 0.12
CA LEU A 54 1.06 -2.69 1.57
C LEU A 54 2.34 -1.94 1.93
N ASN A 55 3.41 -2.18 1.20
CA ASN A 55 4.68 -1.48 1.42
C ASN A 55 4.52 0.03 1.19
N TYR A 56 3.80 0.43 0.17
CA TYR A 56 3.52 1.84 -0.09
C TYR A 56 2.75 2.49 1.06
N LYS A 57 1.70 1.81 1.56
CA LYS A 57 0.92 2.31 2.70
C LYS A 57 1.79 2.52 3.94
N MET A 58 2.66 1.57 4.24
CA MET A 58 3.52 1.65 5.42
C MET A 58 4.55 2.77 5.30
N GLU A 59 5.15 2.95 4.12
CA GLU A 59 6.07 4.05 3.89
C GLU A 59 5.37 5.41 3.98
N TYR A 60 4.18 5.51 3.44
CA TYR A 60 3.36 6.73 3.53
C TYR A 60 2.98 7.02 4.98
N ALA A 61 2.55 5.98 5.72
CA ALA A 61 2.23 6.11 7.14
C ALA A 61 3.43 6.62 7.94
N ARG A 62 4.61 6.07 7.69
CA ARG A 62 5.84 6.51 8.36
C ARG A 62 6.10 7.99 8.11
N LYS A 63 5.93 8.45 6.88
CA LYS A 63 6.08 9.86 6.54
C LYS A 63 5.10 10.74 7.32
N LEU A 64 3.83 10.33 7.39
CA LEU A 64 2.82 11.07 8.14
C LEU A 64 3.15 11.15 9.63
N LEU A 65 3.60 10.04 10.23
CA LEU A 65 4.01 10.02 11.63
C LEU A 65 5.19 10.94 11.89
N THR A 66 6.14 11.02 10.96
CA THR A 66 7.32 11.86 11.07
C THR A 66 6.96 13.36 11.14
N THR A 67 5.86 13.76 10.51
CA THR A 67 5.42 15.16 10.58
C THR A 67 4.95 15.59 11.96
N LYS A 68 4.60 14.63 12.83
CA LYS A 68 4.03 14.85 14.17
C LYS A 68 2.71 15.63 14.17
N LYS A 69 2.06 15.74 13.02
CA LYS A 69 0.77 16.43 12.86
C LYS A 69 -0.42 15.50 13.05
N TYR A 70 -0.19 14.18 13.04
CA TYR A 70 -1.25 13.16 13.10
C TYR A 70 -0.97 12.21 14.24
N ASN A 71 -2.01 11.77 14.92
CA ASN A 71 -1.88 10.67 15.87
C ASN A 71 -1.93 9.32 15.14
N ILE A 72 -1.66 8.24 15.86
CA ILE A 72 -1.57 6.89 15.29
C ILE A 72 -2.91 6.46 14.68
N SER A 73 -4.02 6.75 15.36
CA SER A 73 -5.36 6.42 14.84
C SER A 73 -5.67 7.15 13.54
N GLU A 74 -5.35 8.43 13.47
CA GLU A 74 -5.54 9.22 12.26
C GLU A 74 -4.75 8.66 11.10
N VAL A 75 -3.48 8.31 11.34
CA VAL A 75 -2.64 7.72 10.29
C VAL A 75 -3.20 6.37 9.83
N SER A 76 -3.66 5.54 10.77
CA SER A 76 -4.21 4.23 10.41
C SER A 76 -5.42 4.36 9.47
N PHE A 77 -6.31 5.30 9.74
CA PHE A 77 -7.48 5.52 8.88
C PHE A 77 -7.08 6.14 7.54
N GLU A 78 -6.11 7.04 7.54
CA GLU A 78 -5.61 7.70 6.33
C GLU A 78 -5.04 6.70 5.31
N VAL A 79 -4.42 5.62 5.79
CA VAL A 79 -3.88 4.58 4.91
C VAL A 79 -4.84 3.41 4.71
N GLY A 80 -6.09 3.54 5.17
CA GLY A 80 -7.16 2.61 4.82
C GLY A 80 -7.40 1.46 5.76
N TYR A 81 -6.91 1.52 7.00
CA TYR A 81 -7.22 0.50 8.00
C TYR A 81 -8.51 0.87 8.73
N SER A 82 -9.37 -0.11 8.95
CA SER A 82 -10.62 0.11 9.69
C SER A 82 -10.39 0.16 11.20
N THR A 83 -9.30 -0.45 11.69
CA THR A 83 -8.92 -0.40 13.11
C THR A 83 -7.43 -0.11 13.25
N PRO A 84 -7.04 0.68 14.27
CA PRO A 84 -5.62 0.94 14.52
C PRO A 84 -4.81 -0.32 14.82
N SER A 85 -5.42 -1.34 15.43
CA SER A 85 -4.73 -2.58 15.80
C SER A 85 -4.08 -3.27 14.61
N HIS A 86 -4.79 -3.38 13.49
CA HIS A 86 -4.26 -4.01 12.29
C HIS A 86 -3.13 -3.19 11.67
N PHE A 87 -3.27 -1.88 11.69
CA PHE A 87 -2.21 -0.97 11.24
C PHE A 87 -0.95 -1.12 12.08
N ILE A 88 -1.09 -1.11 13.41
CA ILE A 88 0.04 -1.23 14.35
C ILE A 88 0.81 -2.52 14.09
N ALA A 89 0.09 -3.64 13.91
CA ALA A 89 0.70 -4.94 13.62
C ALA A 89 1.46 -4.91 12.28
N ALA A 90 0.87 -4.36 11.23
CA ALA A 90 1.51 -4.26 9.92
C ALA A 90 2.75 -3.36 9.95
N PHE A 91 2.66 -2.24 10.65
CA PHE A 91 3.78 -1.31 10.81
C PHE A 91 4.94 -1.97 11.54
N LYS A 92 4.66 -2.63 12.67
CA LYS A 92 5.69 -3.34 13.44
C LYS A 92 6.35 -4.44 12.61
N LYS A 93 5.55 -5.20 11.85
CA LYS A 93 6.09 -6.26 10.99
C LYS A 93 7.08 -5.72 9.97
N LYS A 94 6.78 -4.56 9.37
CA LYS A 94 7.65 -3.97 8.35
C LYS A 94 8.88 -3.28 8.93
N PHE A 95 8.71 -2.50 10.00
CA PHE A 95 9.75 -1.61 10.51
C PHE A 95 10.42 -2.11 11.79
N GLY A 96 9.94 -3.20 12.38
CA GLY A 96 10.52 -3.77 13.59
C GLY A 96 10.15 -3.06 14.89
N ALA A 97 9.35 -2.00 14.82
CA ALA A 97 8.88 -1.25 15.99
C ALA A 97 7.45 -0.79 15.78
N THR A 98 6.69 -0.62 16.86
CA THR A 98 5.35 -0.07 16.79
C THR A 98 5.40 1.40 16.37
N PRO A 99 4.29 1.95 15.83
CA PRO A 99 4.24 3.38 15.50
C PRO A 99 4.57 4.27 16.69
N LYS A 100 4.07 3.92 17.88
CA LYS A 100 4.34 4.69 19.11
C LYS A 100 5.84 4.72 19.43
N ARG A 101 6.50 3.57 19.35
CA ARG A 101 7.93 3.46 19.62
C ARG A 101 8.74 4.22 18.57
N TYR A 102 8.33 4.12 17.30
CA TYR A 102 8.97 4.87 16.24
C TYR A 102 8.88 6.38 16.48
N MET A 103 7.70 6.89 16.83
CA MET A 103 7.51 8.31 17.14
C MET A 103 8.35 8.77 18.32
N SER A 104 8.51 7.92 19.34
CA SER A 104 9.32 8.24 20.51
C SER A 104 10.81 8.35 20.19
N SER A 105 11.26 7.74 19.10
CA SER A 105 12.68 7.79 18.69
C SER A 105 13.01 8.97 17.76
N LEU A 106 12.02 9.76 17.40
CA LEU A 106 12.23 10.91 16.52
C LEU A 106 12.85 12.12 17.25
#